data_65f387384a945cc23f1e8ee6d541e920
#
_entry.id   65f387384a945cc23f1e8ee6d541e920
#
_cell.length_a   1.000
_cell.length_b   1.000
_cell.length_c   1.000
_cell.angle_alpha   90.00
_cell.angle_beta   90.00
_cell.angle_gamma   90.00
#
_symmetry.space_group_name_H-M   'P 1'
#
loop_
_entity.id
_entity.type
_entity.pdbx_description
1 polymer ?
#
loop_
_entity_poly.entity_id
_entity_poly.type
_entity_poly.pdbx_seq_one_letter_code
_entity_poly.pdbx_strand_id
1 'polypeptide(L)'
;VFDILNQSITLMTRSNSEVQLASLKPDDILIQPVLASYGTTDFGRSADIINAGYRATQILEKRLASLRQTPDASLAAARTGEERTPVITAIKIENDSKIGDSVIRYYIRQPIGEPLDLGRLQRDMGTLYGLDYFDQVQYRVVHKGKERTLVISARGKRSGTDYLRLGLNLSDDMRGDSAFNLGASYRINGINTLGAEWLTRVQIGDKQELYSEFYQPLDAGSRYFVAPYINARSQNVEAILDNDPIAEYRLERYGFGLNLGRQIGNSGEIRLGIGEAWGEANVRIGEQDLPSTSFNEGFYDIKYSFDSLDNVYFPHSGEDIALSVRQFEPGIGSDERYRQWEFKLDKALSSGPDTWILGGRYGRTLDKANVVTSSFLLGGARQLSGFREDAISGQNISLMRAVYYRRLTPRSY
;
A
#
# COMPACT_ATOMS: atom_id res chain seq x y z
N VAL A 1 -11.87 -2.34 -28.40
CA VAL A 1 -12.34 -2.00 -27.03
C VAL A 1 -11.74 -0.68 -26.56
N PHE A 2 -10.44 -0.43 -26.77
CA PHE A 2 -9.77 0.83 -26.36
C PHE A 2 -10.33 2.05 -27.11
N ASP A 3 -10.67 1.92 -28.38
CA ASP A 3 -11.24 3.04 -29.17
C ASP A 3 -12.64 3.45 -28.71
N ILE A 4 -13.46 2.49 -28.26
CA ILE A 4 -14.80 2.75 -27.72
C ILE A 4 -14.72 3.46 -26.37
N LEU A 5 -13.79 3.06 -25.51
CA LEU A 5 -13.56 3.73 -24.22
C LEU A 5 -13.06 5.17 -24.41
N ASN A 6 -12.09 5.39 -25.30
CA ASN A 6 -11.60 6.72 -25.62
C ASN A 6 -12.70 7.60 -26.23
N GLN A 7 -13.54 7.04 -27.08
CA GLN A 7 -14.67 7.76 -27.69
C GLN A 7 -15.73 8.13 -26.65
N SER A 8 -16.01 7.24 -25.69
CA SER A 8 -16.96 7.51 -24.59
C SER A 8 -16.43 8.59 -23.63
N ILE A 9 -15.17 8.54 -23.27
CA ILE A 9 -14.52 9.58 -22.44
C ILE A 9 -14.53 10.92 -23.17
N THR A 10 -14.22 10.94 -24.46
CA THR A 10 -14.22 12.15 -25.29
C THR A 10 -15.63 12.77 -25.39
N LEU A 11 -16.66 11.95 -25.54
CA LEU A 11 -18.07 12.42 -25.60
C LEU A 11 -18.54 12.99 -24.25
N MET A 12 -18.18 12.35 -23.12
CA MET A 12 -18.53 12.85 -21.78
C MET A 12 -17.80 14.15 -21.45
N THR A 13 -16.52 14.26 -21.81
CA THR A 13 -15.72 15.48 -21.59
C THR A 13 -16.25 16.62 -22.46
N ARG A 14 -16.64 16.33 -23.70
CA ARG A 14 -17.17 17.32 -24.64
C ARG A 14 -18.52 17.88 -24.19
N SER A 15 -19.42 17.03 -23.73
CA SER A 15 -20.74 17.46 -23.21
C SER A 15 -20.58 18.42 -22.00
N ASN A 16 -19.67 18.11 -21.06
CA ASN A 16 -19.40 18.98 -19.92
C ASN A 16 -18.77 20.32 -20.36
N SER A 17 -17.87 20.28 -21.33
CA SER A 17 -17.21 21.49 -21.86
C SER A 17 -18.20 22.38 -22.60
N GLU A 18 -19.15 21.83 -23.38
CA GLU A 18 -20.15 22.59 -24.09
C GLU A 18 -21.10 23.35 -23.16
N VAL A 19 -21.49 22.76 -22.03
CA VAL A 19 -22.29 23.44 -21.00
C VAL A 19 -21.51 24.61 -20.38
N GLN A 20 -20.23 24.42 -20.09
CA GLN A 20 -19.36 25.48 -19.54
C GLN A 20 -19.14 26.61 -20.56
N LEU A 21 -18.90 26.26 -21.81
CA LEU A 21 -18.74 27.25 -22.90
C LEU A 21 -20.02 28.05 -23.14
N ALA A 22 -21.18 27.42 -23.05
CA ALA A 22 -22.47 28.11 -23.17
C ALA A 22 -22.79 29.06 -21.99
N SER A 23 -22.12 28.88 -20.86
CA SER A 23 -22.27 29.74 -19.68
C SER A 23 -21.38 31.00 -19.68
N LEU A 24 -20.50 31.14 -20.68
CA LEU A 24 -19.58 32.29 -20.79
C LEU A 24 -20.36 33.57 -21.04
N LYS A 25 -19.97 34.62 -20.32
CA LYS A 25 -20.51 35.98 -20.48
C LYS A 25 -19.69 36.75 -21.55
N PRO A 26 -20.24 37.83 -22.13
CA PRO A 26 -19.52 38.62 -23.13
C PRO A 26 -18.15 39.17 -22.69
N ASP A 27 -17.97 39.39 -21.40
CA ASP A 27 -16.74 39.91 -20.83
C ASP A 27 -15.73 38.82 -20.46
N ASP A 28 -16.13 37.54 -20.50
CA ASP A 28 -15.23 36.43 -20.20
C ASP A 28 -14.21 36.26 -21.32
N ILE A 29 -12.99 35.84 -20.96
CA ILE A 29 -11.91 35.57 -21.91
C ILE A 29 -11.68 34.06 -22.00
N LEU A 30 -12.03 33.47 -23.14
CA LEU A 30 -11.72 32.08 -23.44
C LEU A 30 -10.34 31.97 -24.09
N ILE A 31 -9.44 31.21 -23.47
CA ILE A 31 -8.14 30.84 -24.05
C ILE A 31 -8.23 29.39 -24.49
N GLN A 32 -8.21 29.16 -25.80
CA GLN A 32 -8.35 27.81 -26.37
C GLN A 32 -7.12 27.47 -27.24
N PRO A 33 -6.13 26.75 -26.69
CA PRO A 33 -4.99 26.31 -27.47
C PRO A 33 -5.38 25.24 -28.48
N VAL A 34 -4.72 25.24 -29.65
CA VAL A 34 -4.93 24.22 -30.68
C VAL A 34 -4.12 22.97 -30.29
N LEU A 35 -4.81 21.94 -29.79
CA LEU A 35 -4.21 20.71 -29.30
C LEU A 35 -4.66 19.47 -30.11
N ALA A 36 -5.23 19.64 -31.29
CA ALA A 36 -5.78 18.55 -32.11
C ALA A 36 -4.76 17.46 -32.51
N SER A 37 -3.44 17.77 -32.45
CA SER A 37 -2.36 16.83 -32.76
C SER A 37 -1.75 16.15 -31.53
N TYR A 38 -2.33 16.35 -30.34
CA TYR A 38 -1.85 15.78 -29.08
C TYR A 38 -2.92 14.87 -28.46
N GLY A 39 -2.51 13.69 -28.07
CA GLY A 39 -3.35 12.75 -27.30
C GLY A 39 -3.27 12.99 -25.79
N THR A 40 -4.21 12.44 -25.06
CA THR A 40 -4.26 12.53 -23.58
C THR A 40 -3.07 11.85 -22.88
N THR A 41 -2.31 11.02 -23.60
CA THR A 41 -1.14 10.28 -23.11
C THR A 41 0.21 10.85 -23.59
N ASP A 42 0.22 11.96 -24.33
CA ASP A 42 1.42 12.56 -24.93
C ASP A 42 2.25 13.37 -23.93
N PHE A 43 2.51 12.83 -22.75
CA PHE A 43 3.29 13.49 -21.69
C PHE A 43 4.72 13.84 -22.10
N GLY A 44 5.32 13.07 -23.02
CA GLY A 44 6.65 13.35 -23.57
C GLY A 44 6.72 14.63 -24.42
N ARG A 45 5.57 15.18 -24.85
CA ARG A 45 5.45 16.41 -25.66
C ARG A 45 4.93 17.60 -24.85
N SER A 46 5.06 17.55 -23.53
CA SER A 46 4.55 18.60 -22.64
C SER A 46 5.09 19.99 -22.97
N ALA A 47 6.36 20.11 -23.40
CA ALA A 47 6.96 21.38 -23.81
C ALA A 47 6.23 22.00 -25.03
N ASP A 48 5.83 21.19 -26.01
CA ASP A 48 5.10 21.63 -27.19
C ASP A 48 3.68 22.10 -26.81
N ILE A 49 3.04 21.37 -25.89
CA ILE A 49 1.70 21.70 -25.37
C ILE A 49 1.72 23.03 -24.60
N ILE A 50 2.74 23.23 -23.75
CA ILE A 50 2.95 24.51 -23.05
C ILE A 50 3.13 25.65 -24.05
N ASN A 51 3.95 25.47 -25.08
CA ASN A 51 4.16 26.44 -26.13
C ASN A 51 2.89 26.76 -26.93
N ALA A 52 2.03 25.76 -27.18
CA ALA A 52 0.72 25.97 -27.81
C ALA A 52 -0.19 26.84 -26.92
N GLY A 53 -0.23 26.56 -25.61
CA GLY A 53 -0.95 27.41 -24.64
C GLY A 53 -0.43 28.83 -24.59
N TYR A 54 0.88 29.01 -24.56
CA TYR A 54 1.52 30.32 -24.57
C TYR A 54 1.14 31.14 -25.82
N ARG A 55 1.20 30.55 -27.01
CA ARG A 55 0.81 31.21 -28.26
C ARG A 55 -0.68 31.59 -28.28
N ALA A 56 -1.56 30.73 -27.80
CA ALA A 56 -2.99 31.03 -27.69
C ALA A 56 -3.26 32.22 -26.76
N THR A 57 -2.49 32.35 -25.68
CA THR A 57 -2.57 33.47 -24.73
C THR A 57 -2.04 34.76 -25.32
N GLN A 58 -0.93 34.75 -26.10
CA GLN A 58 -0.35 35.94 -26.76
C GLN A 58 -1.34 36.60 -27.71
N ILE A 59 -2.17 35.84 -28.44
CA ILE A 59 -3.18 36.43 -29.34
C ILE A 59 -4.16 37.31 -28.57
N LEU A 60 -4.42 36.99 -27.30
CA LEU A 60 -5.36 37.70 -26.43
C LEU A 60 -4.70 38.74 -25.52
N GLU A 61 -3.39 39.02 -25.72
CA GLU A 61 -2.58 39.91 -24.85
C GLU A 61 -3.25 41.26 -24.60
N LYS A 62 -3.77 41.93 -25.64
CA LYS A 62 -4.44 43.24 -25.52
C LYS A 62 -5.70 43.17 -24.65
N ARG A 63 -6.46 42.07 -24.79
CA ARG A 63 -7.69 41.86 -24.03
C ARG A 63 -7.39 41.48 -22.57
N LEU A 64 -6.33 40.71 -22.34
CA LEU A 64 -5.82 40.38 -21.00
C LEU A 64 -5.23 41.63 -20.33
N ALA A 65 -4.53 42.48 -21.08
CA ALA A 65 -4.00 43.75 -20.58
C ALA A 65 -5.09 44.71 -20.11
N SER A 66 -6.27 44.68 -20.73
CA SER A 66 -7.42 45.51 -20.31
C SER A 66 -8.01 45.12 -18.97
N LEU A 67 -7.78 43.84 -18.54
CA LEU A 67 -8.15 43.35 -17.20
C LEU A 67 -7.16 43.78 -16.10
N ARG A 68 -6.03 44.38 -16.49
CA ARG A 68 -5.04 44.92 -15.56
C ARG A 68 -5.65 46.08 -14.81
N GLN A 69 -6.17 45.85 -13.65
CA GLN A 69 -6.52 46.91 -12.72
C GLN A 69 -5.25 47.70 -12.44
N THR A 70 -5.34 49.04 -12.51
CA THR A 70 -4.30 49.91 -11.94
C THR A 70 -4.03 49.42 -10.54
N PRO A 71 -2.79 49.07 -10.19
CA PRO A 71 -2.52 48.56 -8.85
C PRO A 71 -3.01 49.63 -7.86
N ASP A 72 -4.06 49.26 -7.08
CA ASP A 72 -4.40 50.05 -5.93
C ASP A 72 -3.12 50.19 -5.13
N ALA A 73 -2.74 51.40 -4.74
CA ALA A 73 -1.47 51.67 -4.05
C ALA A 73 -1.32 50.79 -2.80
N SER A 74 -2.45 50.31 -2.24
CA SER A 74 -2.54 49.31 -1.17
C SER A 74 -2.05 47.90 -1.61
N LEU A 75 -2.32 47.47 -2.86
CA LEU A 75 -1.85 46.18 -3.41
C LEU A 75 -0.37 46.25 -3.86
N ALA A 76 0.11 47.43 -4.33
CA ALA A 76 1.51 47.64 -4.66
C ALA A 76 2.35 47.69 -3.37
N ALA A 77 1.85 48.33 -2.30
CA ALA A 77 2.49 48.35 -0.99
C ALA A 77 2.53 46.97 -0.34
N ALA A 78 1.52 46.10 -0.59
CA ALA A 78 1.52 44.72 -0.15
C ALA A 78 2.54 43.83 -0.90
N ARG A 79 2.97 44.23 -2.11
CA ARG A 79 3.97 43.51 -2.91
C ARG A 79 5.43 43.95 -2.69
N THR A 80 5.64 45.17 -2.14
CA THR A 80 6.97 45.76 -1.85
C THR A 80 7.34 45.69 -0.37
N GLY A 81 6.41 45.41 0.52
CA GLY A 81 6.74 45.02 1.89
C GLY A 81 7.35 43.62 1.86
N GLU A 82 8.51 43.43 2.49
CA GLU A 82 8.96 42.12 2.90
C GLU A 82 7.73 41.38 3.43
N GLU A 83 7.24 40.35 2.71
CA GLU A 83 6.14 39.51 3.19
C GLU A 83 6.65 38.86 4.47
N ARG A 84 6.53 39.53 5.59
CA ARG A 84 6.72 38.91 6.88
C ARG A 84 5.69 37.77 6.93
N THR A 85 6.19 36.56 6.83
CA THR A 85 5.36 35.35 6.91
C THR A 85 4.40 35.53 8.09
N PRO A 86 3.08 35.39 7.86
CA PRO A 86 2.09 35.71 8.88
C PRO A 86 2.29 34.82 10.11
N VAL A 87 2.31 35.40 11.29
CA VAL A 87 2.32 34.64 12.56
C VAL A 87 0.93 34.01 12.74
N ILE A 88 0.87 32.70 12.78
CA ILE A 88 -0.38 31.96 12.91
C ILE A 88 -0.85 31.99 14.37
N THR A 89 -2.03 32.56 14.61
CA THR A 89 -2.60 32.67 15.94
C THR A 89 -3.62 31.58 16.28
N ALA A 90 -4.18 30.91 15.25
CA ALA A 90 -5.11 29.81 15.41
C ALA A 90 -5.04 28.85 14.21
N ILE A 91 -5.43 27.58 14.43
CA ILE A 91 -5.62 26.59 13.38
C ILE A 91 -7.07 26.11 13.45
N LYS A 92 -7.76 26.16 12.31
CA LYS A 92 -9.12 25.66 12.16
C LYS A 92 -9.12 24.51 11.15
N ILE A 93 -9.84 23.45 11.43
CA ILE A 93 -10.04 22.31 10.53
C ILE A 93 -11.48 22.38 10.00
N GLU A 94 -11.61 22.27 8.69
CA GLU A 94 -12.86 22.12 7.97
C GLU A 94 -12.82 20.76 7.25
N ASN A 95 -13.57 19.79 7.77
CA ASN A 95 -13.48 18.39 7.40
C ASN A 95 -14.88 17.82 7.14
N ASP A 96 -15.08 17.20 6.01
CA ASP A 96 -16.31 16.49 5.64
C ASP A 96 -16.13 14.97 5.50
N SER A 97 -14.94 14.45 5.89
CA SER A 97 -14.64 13.03 5.85
C SER A 97 -15.12 12.29 7.11
N LYS A 98 -15.00 10.96 7.10
CA LYS A 98 -15.25 10.12 8.29
C LYS A 98 -14.10 10.18 9.31
N ILE A 99 -12.92 10.64 8.89
CA ILE A 99 -11.73 10.73 9.74
C ILE A 99 -11.88 11.90 10.70
N GLY A 100 -11.52 11.72 11.95
CA GLY A 100 -11.64 12.76 12.99
C GLY A 100 -10.65 13.91 12.78
N ASP A 101 -11.05 15.09 13.18
CA ASP A 101 -10.21 16.30 13.15
C ASP A 101 -8.92 16.14 13.95
N SER A 102 -8.90 15.29 14.96
CA SER A 102 -7.71 14.96 15.75
C SER A 102 -6.61 14.32 14.90
N VAL A 103 -6.98 13.46 13.92
CA VAL A 103 -6.04 12.86 12.97
C VAL A 103 -5.47 13.92 12.05
N ILE A 104 -6.32 14.76 11.45
CA ILE A 104 -5.87 15.87 10.59
C ILE A 104 -4.94 16.78 11.39
N ARG A 105 -5.34 17.16 12.60
CA ARG A 105 -4.56 18.05 13.48
C ARG A 105 -3.19 17.48 13.85
N TYR A 106 -3.10 16.17 14.04
CA TYR A 106 -1.84 15.49 14.36
C TYR A 106 -0.78 15.66 13.25
N TYR A 107 -1.20 15.60 11.99
CA TYR A 107 -0.28 15.74 10.85
C TYR A 107 0.07 17.20 10.54
N ILE A 108 -0.66 18.19 11.03
CA ILE A 108 -0.35 19.62 10.85
C ILE A 108 0.54 20.10 11.99
N ARG A 109 1.85 20.18 11.72
CA ARG A 109 2.89 20.49 12.72
C ARG A 109 3.20 21.97 12.85
N GLN A 110 2.46 22.86 12.13
CA GLN A 110 2.60 24.32 12.30
C GLN A 110 2.33 24.72 13.75
N PRO A 111 3.29 25.37 14.47
CA PRO A 111 3.05 25.88 15.81
C PRO A 111 2.16 27.13 15.77
N ILE A 112 1.36 27.29 16.83
CA ILE A 112 0.61 28.53 17.07
C ILE A 112 1.53 29.54 17.73
N GLY A 113 1.46 30.82 17.29
CA GLY A 113 2.32 31.90 17.75
C GLY A 113 3.61 32.05 16.95
N GLU A 114 3.86 31.23 15.96
CA GLU A 114 5.04 31.28 15.08
C GLU A 114 4.67 31.70 13.66
N PRO A 115 5.66 32.26 12.90
CA PRO A 115 5.51 32.52 11.49
C PRO A 115 5.15 31.25 10.70
N LEU A 116 4.32 31.40 9.66
CA LEU A 116 3.92 30.29 8.80
C LEU A 116 5.15 29.71 8.08
N ASP A 117 5.46 28.43 8.35
CA ASP A 117 6.49 27.68 7.61
C ASP A 117 5.83 26.94 6.43
N LEU A 118 5.87 27.56 5.25
CA LEU A 118 5.30 27.00 4.02
C LEU A 118 5.91 25.65 3.63
N GLY A 119 7.23 25.52 3.82
CA GLY A 119 7.90 24.26 3.47
C GLY A 119 7.48 23.09 4.38
N ARG A 120 7.31 23.36 5.67
CA ARG A 120 6.75 22.39 6.63
C ARG A 120 5.30 22.07 6.29
N LEU A 121 4.48 23.10 6.10
CA LEU A 121 3.07 22.93 5.79
C LEU A 121 2.84 22.13 4.52
N GLN A 122 3.61 22.36 3.45
CA GLN A 122 3.53 21.58 2.21
C GLN A 122 3.83 20.09 2.45
N ARG A 123 4.86 19.78 3.24
CA ARG A 123 5.15 18.39 3.60
C ARG A 123 4.05 17.76 4.45
N ASP A 124 3.51 18.50 5.41
CA ASP A 124 2.40 18.07 6.26
C ASP A 124 1.14 17.79 5.44
N MET A 125 0.80 18.68 4.50
CA MET A 125 -0.32 18.52 3.56
C MET A 125 -0.13 17.31 2.65
N GLY A 126 1.09 17.11 2.12
CA GLY A 126 1.43 15.93 1.33
C GLY A 126 1.29 14.63 2.11
N THR A 127 1.74 14.61 3.38
CA THR A 127 1.59 13.46 4.26
C THR A 127 0.10 13.18 4.55
N LEU A 128 -0.68 14.22 4.86
CA LEU A 128 -2.11 14.10 5.12
C LEU A 128 -2.86 13.57 3.88
N TYR A 129 -2.55 14.09 2.69
CA TYR A 129 -3.11 13.60 1.43
C TYR A 129 -2.74 12.14 1.16
N GLY A 130 -1.51 11.76 1.49
CA GLY A 130 -0.99 10.39 1.34
C GLY A 130 -1.65 9.34 2.24
N LEU A 131 -2.45 9.75 3.26
CA LEU A 131 -3.27 8.83 4.05
C LEU A 131 -4.41 8.19 3.25
N ASP A 132 -4.66 8.71 2.04
CA ASP A 132 -5.63 8.19 1.08
C ASP A 132 -7.11 8.26 1.51
N TYR A 133 -7.43 9.06 2.51
CA TYR A 133 -8.81 9.32 2.95
C TYR A 133 -9.48 10.50 2.23
N PHE A 134 -8.69 11.35 1.56
CA PHE A 134 -9.14 12.62 1.04
C PHE A 134 -9.00 12.73 -0.47
N ASP A 135 -10.00 13.28 -1.16
CA ASP A 135 -9.91 13.72 -2.55
C ASP A 135 -9.12 15.02 -2.68
N GLN A 136 -9.21 15.87 -1.65
CA GLN A 136 -8.58 17.18 -1.66
C GLN A 136 -8.19 17.61 -0.25
N VAL A 137 -6.96 18.13 -0.13
CA VAL A 137 -6.49 18.78 1.10
C VAL A 137 -5.93 20.15 0.71
N GLN A 138 -6.49 21.22 1.29
CA GLN A 138 -6.13 22.59 0.99
C GLN A 138 -5.91 23.39 2.27
N TYR A 139 -5.17 24.50 2.16
CA TYR A 139 -5.05 25.45 3.23
C TYR A 139 -5.33 26.89 2.76
N ARG A 140 -5.77 27.74 3.66
CA ARG A 140 -5.86 29.18 3.48
C ARG A 140 -5.58 29.88 4.80
N VAL A 141 -5.04 31.09 4.74
CA VAL A 141 -4.88 31.95 5.91
C VAL A 141 -5.96 33.02 5.88
N VAL A 142 -6.77 33.04 6.92
CA VAL A 142 -7.84 34.04 7.10
C VAL A 142 -7.38 35.10 8.10
N HIS A 143 -7.49 36.37 7.68
CA HIS A 143 -7.14 37.52 8.51
C HIS A 143 -8.39 38.15 9.08
N LYS A 144 -8.47 38.29 10.40
CA LYS A 144 -9.55 39.01 11.09
C LYS A 144 -8.94 39.92 12.14
N GLY A 145 -8.72 41.18 11.80
CA GLY A 145 -8.00 42.13 12.65
C GLY A 145 -6.54 41.67 12.88
N LYS A 146 -6.18 41.42 14.13
CA LYS A 146 -4.87 40.87 14.53
C LYS A 146 -4.78 39.34 14.48
N GLU A 147 -5.91 38.67 14.34
CA GLU A 147 -5.99 37.21 14.30
C GLU A 147 -5.66 36.70 12.89
N ARG A 148 -4.80 35.69 12.82
CA ARG A 148 -4.41 35.00 11.60
C ARG A 148 -4.64 33.50 11.76
N THR A 149 -5.77 33.04 11.25
CA THR A 149 -6.20 31.65 11.35
C THR A 149 -5.76 30.87 10.13
N LEU A 150 -4.95 29.84 10.33
CA LEU A 150 -4.67 28.82 9.32
C LEU A 150 -5.86 27.86 9.24
N VAL A 151 -6.59 27.88 8.14
CA VAL A 151 -7.71 26.99 7.90
C VAL A 151 -7.24 25.83 7.00
N ILE A 152 -7.36 24.61 7.48
CA ILE A 152 -7.11 23.38 6.75
C ILE A 152 -8.46 22.81 6.31
N SER A 153 -8.65 22.68 5.00
CA SER A 153 -9.87 22.10 4.42
C SER A 153 -9.53 20.70 3.86
N ALA A 154 -10.16 19.68 4.44
CA ALA A 154 -9.99 18.29 4.04
C ALA A 154 -11.32 17.73 3.53
N ARG A 155 -11.38 17.33 2.27
CA ARG A 155 -12.57 16.74 1.66
C ARG A 155 -12.40 15.23 1.52
N GLY A 156 -13.35 14.49 2.08
CA GLY A 156 -13.37 13.04 2.02
C GLY A 156 -13.55 12.52 0.58
N LYS A 157 -12.99 11.35 0.31
CA LYS A 157 -13.10 10.69 -1.00
C LYS A 157 -14.57 10.36 -1.33
N ARG A 158 -15.08 10.91 -2.41
CA ARG A 158 -16.43 10.64 -2.93
C ARG A 158 -16.57 9.25 -3.53
N SER A 159 -15.49 8.73 -4.12
CA SER A 159 -15.41 7.37 -4.66
C SER A 159 -15.36 6.29 -3.58
N GLY A 160 -15.28 6.68 -2.30
CA GLY A 160 -15.00 5.78 -1.19
C GLY A 160 -13.51 5.52 -1.01
N THR A 161 -13.18 4.89 0.10
CA THR A 161 -11.80 4.54 0.50
C THR A 161 -11.54 3.04 0.43
N ASP A 162 -12.49 2.28 -0.11
CA ASP A 162 -12.46 0.83 -0.14
C ASP A 162 -11.77 0.33 -1.40
N TYR A 163 -11.02 -0.77 -1.27
CA TYR A 163 -10.28 -1.36 -2.37
C TYR A 163 -10.59 -2.84 -2.54
N LEU A 164 -10.96 -3.22 -3.76
CA LEU A 164 -11.02 -4.60 -4.20
C LEU A 164 -9.80 -4.87 -5.11
N ARG A 165 -9.02 -5.87 -4.76
CA ARG A 165 -7.91 -6.37 -5.59
C ARG A 165 -8.18 -7.81 -5.96
N LEU A 166 -7.96 -8.13 -7.22
CA LEU A 166 -8.04 -9.49 -7.74
C LEU A 166 -6.65 -9.93 -8.19
N GLY A 167 -6.32 -11.19 -7.98
CA GLY A 167 -5.06 -11.78 -8.40
C GLY A 167 -5.27 -13.18 -8.95
N LEU A 168 -4.57 -13.51 -10.02
CA LEU A 168 -4.49 -14.84 -10.58
C LEU A 168 -3.03 -15.25 -10.65
N ASN A 169 -2.71 -16.40 -10.09
CA ASN A 169 -1.41 -17.06 -10.26
C ASN A 169 -1.63 -18.38 -10.98
N LEU A 170 -0.92 -18.55 -12.09
CA LEU A 170 -0.85 -19.80 -12.85
C LEU A 170 0.61 -20.22 -12.86
N SER A 171 0.87 -21.46 -12.50
CA SER A 171 2.20 -22.08 -12.62
C SER A 171 2.08 -23.44 -13.24
N ASP A 172 3.05 -23.80 -14.06
CA ASP A 172 3.16 -25.09 -14.71
C ASP A 172 4.63 -25.51 -14.72
N ASP A 173 4.94 -26.72 -14.34
CA ASP A 173 6.30 -27.22 -14.28
C ASP A 173 6.75 -27.85 -15.62
N MET A 174 5.90 -27.85 -16.63
CA MET A 174 6.12 -28.47 -17.94
C MET A 174 6.39 -29.99 -17.86
N ARG A 175 6.04 -30.63 -16.74
CA ARG A 175 6.19 -32.05 -16.47
C ARG A 175 4.87 -32.73 -16.12
N GLY A 176 3.77 -31.98 -16.12
CA GLY A 176 2.42 -32.48 -15.88
C GLY A 176 1.75 -31.90 -14.62
N ASP A 177 2.44 -31.11 -13.82
CA ASP A 177 1.86 -30.47 -12.65
C ASP A 177 1.55 -29.01 -12.95
N SER A 178 0.28 -28.68 -12.99
CA SER A 178 -0.23 -27.31 -13.14
C SER A 178 -0.93 -26.89 -11.86
N ALA A 179 -0.62 -25.69 -11.38
CA ALA A 179 -1.24 -25.10 -10.22
C ALA A 179 -1.90 -23.78 -10.59
N PHE A 180 -3.08 -23.52 -10.05
CA PHE A 180 -3.71 -22.22 -10.15
C PHE A 180 -4.17 -21.72 -8.78
N ASN A 181 -4.07 -20.42 -8.58
CA ASN A 181 -4.62 -19.76 -7.41
C ASN A 181 -5.32 -18.46 -7.84
N LEU A 182 -6.60 -18.35 -7.53
CA LEU A 182 -7.38 -17.12 -7.72
C LEU A 182 -7.61 -16.46 -6.38
N GLY A 183 -7.16 -15.22 -6.24
CA GLY A 183 -7.26 -14.45 -5.01
C GLY A 183 -8.13 -13.21 -5.17
N ALA A 184 -8.83 -12.85 -4.11
CA ALA A 184 -9.51 -11.59 -3.94
C ALA A 184 -9.15 -10.99 -2.58
N SER A 185 -8.89 -9.68 -2.54
CA SER A 185 -8.64 -8.93 -1.31
C SER A 185 -9.53 -7.71 -1.28
N TYR A 186 -10.36 -7.60 -0.27
CA TYR A 186 -11.21 -6.45 -0.03
C TYR A 186 -10.77 -5.74 1.25
N ARG A 187 -10.52 -4.43 1.14
CA ARG A 187 -10.12 -3.58 2.27
C ARG A 187 -11.11 -2.43 2.39
N ILE A 188 -11.71 -2.31 3.55
CA ILE A 188 -12.53 -1.18 3.97
C ILE A 188 -11.64 -0.27 4.81
N ASN A 189 -11.49 1.00 4.42
CA ASN A 189 -10.67 1.98 5.14
C ASN A 189 -11.55 3.06 5.79
N GLY A 190 -11.04 3.69 6.86
CA GLY A 190 -11.73 4.80 7.51
C GLY A 190 -13.07 4.42 8.13
N ILE A 191 -13.14 3.24 8.78
CA ILE A 191 -14.37 2.73 9.43
C ILE A 191 -14.79 3.65 10.56
N ASN A 192 -13.85 4.26 11.27
CA ASN A 192 -14.10 5.17 12.37
C ASN A 192 -13.21 6.42 12.31
N THR A 193 -13.35 7.30 13.29
CA THR A 193 -12.65 8.59 13.34
C THR A 193 -11.13 8.49 13.49
N LEU A 194 -10.58 7.35 13.92
CA LEU A 194 -9.14 7.09 13.97
C LEU A 194 -8.62 6.38 12.72
N GLY A 195 -9.49 6.07 11.74
CA GLY A 195 -9.11 5.42 10.51
C GLY A 195 -8.93 3.91 10.66
N ALA A 196 -9.81 3.23 11.41
CA ALA A 196 -9.80 1.77 11.47
C ALA A 196 -10.01 1.16 10.07
N GLU A 197 -9.41 -0.02 9.86
CA GLU A 197 -9.46 -0.73 8.60
C GLU A 197 -9.91 -2.17 8.80
N TRP A 198 -10.60 -2.72 7.80
CA TRP A 198 -10.94 -4.14 7.77
C TRP A 198 -10.45 -4.74 6.45
N LEU A 199 -9.52 -5.67 6.57
CA LEU A 199 -8.98 -6.41 5.45
C LEU A 199 -9.54 -7.83 5.45
N THR A 200 -10.10 -8.28 4.33
CA THR A 200 -10.43 -9.69 4.09
C THR A 200 -9.75 -10.15 2.80
N ARG A 201 -9.07 -11.29 2.85
CA ARG A 201 -8.47 -11.97 1.71
C ARG A 201 -9.03 -13.36 1.59
N VAL A 202 -9.38 -13.74 0.38
CA VAL A 202 -9.83 -15.08 0.02
C VAL A 202 -8.97 -15.56 -1.14
N GLN A 203 -8.51 -16.79 -1.07
CA GLN A 203 -7.82 -17.46 -2.16
C GLN A 203 -8.40 -18.85 -2.34
N ILE A 204 -8.60 -19.25 -3.57
CA ILE A 204 -9.05 -20.59 -3.99
C ILE A 204 -8.08 -21.16 -5.01
N GLY A 205 -8.00 -22.47 -5.10
CA GLY A 205 -7.08 -23.20 -5.97
C GLY A 205 -6.28 -24.22 -5.18
N ASP A 206 -5.02 -24.40 -5.52
CA ASP A 206 -4.12 -25.34 -4.85
C ASP A 206 -3.85 -24.96 -3.40
N LYS A 207 -3.71 -23.68 -3.14
CA LYS A 207 -3.66 -23.09 -1.80
C LYS A 207 -4.94 -22.33 -1.55
N GLN A 208 -5.70 -22.77 -0.56
CA GLN A 208 -6.90 -22.07 -0.14
C GLN A 208 -6.60 -21.27 1.11
N GLU A 209 -7.05 -20.01 1.13
CA GLU A 209 -6.86 -19.12 2.29
C GLU A 209 -8.09 -18.25 2.48
N LEU A 210 -8.51 -18.12 3.73
CA LEU A 210 -9.35 -17.05 4.22
C LEU A 210 -8.58 -16.35 5.34
N TYR A 211 -8.32 -15.07 5.19
CA TYR A 211 -7.73 -14.22 6.21
C TYR A 211 -8.59 -12.98 6.40
N SER A 212 -8.91 -12.64 7.65
CA SER A 212 -9.61 -11.41 7.97
C SER A 212 -9.00 -10.76 9.21
N GLU A 213 -8.65 -9.47 9.09
CA GLU A 213 -8.03 -8.67 10.15
C GLU A 213 -8.79 -7.34 10.29
N PHE A 214 -9.10 -6.97 11.53
CA PHE A 214 -9.59 -5.65 11.86
C PHE A 214 -8.45 -4.85 12.51
N TYR A 215 -7.93 -3.86 11.81
CA TYR A 215 -6.87 -2.99 12.28
C TYR A 215 -7.48 -1.75 12.93
N GLN A 216 -7.21 -1.54 14.23
CA GLN A 216 -7.71 -0.41 14.99
C GLN A 216 -6.54 0.44 15.50
N PRO A 217 -6.30 1.64 14.93
CA PRO A 217 -5.41 2.63 15.53
C PRO A 217 -5.91 3.04 16.92
N LEU A 218 -4.98 3.23 17.86
CA LEU A 218 -5.27 3.62 19.23
C LEU A 218 -5.01 5.12 19.48
N ASP A 219 -4.34 5.78 18.55
CA ASP A 219 -4.05 7.22 18.62
C ASP A 219 -4.17 7.89 17.24
N ALA A 220 -4.30 9.20 17.24
CA ALA A 220 -4.49 10.02 16.04
C ALA A 220 -3.34 9.94 15.02
N GLY A 221 -2.15 9.55 15.46
CA GLY A 221 -0.98 9.35 14.60
C GLY A 221 -0.80 7.93 14.12
N SER A 222 -1.76 7.04 14.43
CA SER A 222 -1.70 5.60 14.13
C SER A 222 -0.41 4.92 14.60
N ARG A 223 0.23 5.49 15.65
CA ARG A 223 1.49 4.96 16.16
C ARG A 223 1.35 3.61 16.85
N TYR A 224 0.24 3.43 17.56
CA TYR A 224 -0.11 2.19 18.23
C TYR A 224 -1.43 1.67 17.68
N PHE A 225 -1.55 0.36 17.60
CA PHE A 225 -2.75 -0.29 17.10
C PHE A 225 -3.00 -1.63 17.76
N VAL A 226 -4.23 -2.08 17.67
CA VAL A 226 -4.63 -3.45 17.98
C VAL A 226 -5.25 -4.07 16.73
N ALA A 227 -4.94 -5.35 16.47
CA ALA A 227 -5.41 -6.04 15.26
C ALA A 227 -5.80 -7.49 15.56
N PRO A 228 -7.06 -7.77 15.96
CA PRO A 228 -7.59 -9.11 15.96
C PRO A 228 -7.69 -9.66 14.53
N TYR A 229 -7.44 -10.96 14.37
CA TYR A 229 -7.54 -11.63 13.09
C TYR A 229 -8.05 -13.06 13.22
N ILE A 230 -8.59 -13.56 12.12
CA ILE A 230 -8.90 -14.97 11.91
C ILE A 230 -8.21 -15.43 10.63
N ASN A 231 -7.81 -16.69 10.58
CA ASN A 231 -7.31 -17.30 9.37
C ASN A 231 -7.75 -18.77 9.24
N ALA A 232 -8.01 -19.17 8.01
CA ALA A 232 -8.19 -20.55 7.62
C ALA A 232 -7.33 -20.80 6.39
N ARG A 233 -6.55 -21.88 6.38
CA ARG A 233 -5.68 -22.25 5.28
C ARG A 233 -5.77 -23.74 5.02
N SER A 234 -5.74 -24.10 3.73
CA SER A 234 -5.63 -25.47 3.29
C SER A 234 -4.64 -25.53 2.13
N GLN A 235 -3.65 -26.42 2.22
CA GLN A 235 -2.60 -26.61 1.23
C GLN A 235 -2.10 -28.04 1.21
N ASN A 236 -1.54 -28.47 0.10
CA ASN A 236 -0.90 -29.75 0.00
C ASN A 236 0.58 -29.64 0.40
N VAL A 237 1.08 -30.64 1.12
CA VAL A 237 2.47 -30.72 1.58
C VAL A 237 3.00 -32.12 1.29
N GLU A 238 4.16 -32.21 0.64
CA GLU A 238 4.80 -33.49 0.40
C GLU A 238 5.51 -34.00 1.66
N ALA A 239 5.28 -35.25 2.01
CA ALA A 239 6.09 -35.97 2.97
C ALA A 239 7.26 -36.64 2.21
N ILE A 240 8.47 -36.31 2.62
CA ILE A 240 9.71 -36.78 1.99
C ILE A 240 10.45 -37.70 2.97
N LEU A 241 10.83 -38.87 2.50
CA LEU A 241 11.72 -39.79 3.21
C LEU A 241 12.89 -40.14 2.31
N ASP A 242 14.12 -39.99 2.81
CA ASP A 242 15.36 -40.29 2.06
C ASP A 242 15.46 -39.60 0.70
N ASN A 243 14.96 -38.37 0.57
CA ASN A 243 14.84 -37.55 -0.63
C ASN A 243 13.75 -37.97 -1.65
N ASP A 244 12.97 -38.99 -1.35
CA ASP A 244 11.87 -39.42 -2.21
C ASP A 244 10.52 -38.99 -1.59
N PRO A 245 9.58 -38.44 -2.40
CA PRO A 245 8.24 -38.15 -1.93
C PRO A 245 7.47 -39.46 -1.70
N ILE A 246 7.08 -39.73 -0.47
CA ILE A 246 6.34 -40.96 -0.10
C ILE A 246 4.83 -40.76 -0.01
N ALA A 247 4.39 -39.52 0.23
CA ALA A 247 2.99 -39.15 0.33
C ALA A 247 2.77 -37.65 0.12
N GLU A 248 1.56 -37.29 -0.25
CA GLU A 248 1.06 -35.94 -0.20
C GLU A 248 -0.03 -35.81 0.85
N TYR A 249 0.12 -34.90 1.77
CA TYR A 249 -0.85 -34.58 2.81
C TYR A 249 -1.62 -33.32 2.47
N ARG A 250 -2.91 -33.32 2.74
CA ARG A 250 -3.73 -32.11 2.83
C ARG A 250 -3.63 -31.56 4.24
N LEU A 251 -2.97 -30.41 4.38
CA LEU A 251 -2.84 -29.70 5.65
C LEU A 251 -3.91 -28.62 5.75
N GLU A 252 -4.83 -28.77 6.68
CA GLU A 252 -5.85 -27.81 7.00
C GLU A 252 -5.52 -27.14 8.34
N ARG A 253 -5.62 -25.84 8.41
CA ARG A 253 -5.31 -25.08 9.62
C ARG A 253 -6.27 -23.91 9.77
N TYR A 254 -6.88 -23.81 10.93
CA TYR A 254 -7.80 -22.75 11.34
C TYR A 254 -7.20 -22.05 12.55
N GLY A 255 -7.34 -20.74 12.66
CA GLY A 255 -6.80 -20.04 13.79
C GLY A 255 -7.35 -18.64 13.95
N PHE A 256 -7.10 -18.07 15.11
CA PHE A 256 -7.38 -16.68 15.45
C PHE A 256 -6.26 -16.12 16.31
N GLY A 257 -6.21 -14.81 16.40
CA GLY A 257 -5.23 -14.16 17.27
C GLY A 257 -5.47 -12.68 17.39
N LEU A 258 -4.66 -12.09 18.23
CA LEU A 258 -4.66 -10.65 18.53
C LEU A 258 -3.22 -10.13 18.45
N ASN A 259 -3.02 -9.08 17.68
CA ASN A 259 -1.76 -8.34 17.64
C ASN A 259 -1.93 -6.99 18.33
N LEU A 260 -0.96 -6.62 19.15
CA LEU A 260 -0.71 -5.25 19.59
C LEU A 260 0.54 -4.77 18.86
N GLY A 261 0.46 -3.63 18.19
CA GLY A 261 1.55 -3.19 17.35
C GLY A 261 1.88 -1.72 17.48
N ARG A 262 3.06 -1.39 16.95
CA ARG A 262 3.54 -0.02 16.82
C ARG A 262 4.07 0.21 15.41
N GLN A 263 3.63 1.28 14.78
CA GLN A 263 4.17 1.78 13.52
C GLN A 263 5.51 2.48 13.75
N ILE A 264 6.48 2.23 12.89
CA ILE A 264 7.83 2.82 12.91
C ILE A 264 8.01 3.61 11.61
N GLY A 265 7.73 4.91 11.69
CA GLY A 265 7.66 5.75 10.48
C GLY A 265 6.50 5.32 9.56
N ASN A 266 6.74 5.45 8.26
CA ASN A 266 5.73 5.10 7.24
C ASN A 266 5.97 3.71 6.61
N SER A 267 7.08 3.08 6.94
CA SER A 267 7.56 1.87 6.24
C SER A 267 7.75 0.68 7.16
N GLY A 268 7.67 0.86 8.47
CA GLY A 268 7.96 -0.22 9.41
C GLY A 268 6.89 -0.42 10.46
N GLU A 269 6.78 -1.64 10.99
CA GLU A 269 5.95 -1.95 12.14
C GLU A 269 6.56 -3.07 12.98
N ILE A 270 6.22 -3.08 14.26
CA ILE A 270 6.46 -4.19 15.16
C ILE A 270 5.14 -4.64 15.76
N ARG A 271 4.91 -5.96 15.80
CA ARG A 271 3.71 -6.58 16.37
C ARG A 271 4.10 -7.58 17.47
N LEU A 272 3.38 -7.55 18.56
CA LEU A 272 3.36 -8.57 19.60
C LEU A 272 2.03 -9.30 19.50
N GLY A 273 2.06 -10.60 19.26
CA GLY A 273 0.89 -11.42 19.01
C GLY A 273 0.69 -12.50 20.04
N ILE A 274 -0.57 -12.87 20.22
CA ILE A 274 -1.01 -14.11 20.86
C ILE A 274 -2.07 -14.74 19.97
N GLY A 275 -2.08 -16.05 19.85
CA GLY A 275 -3.06 -16.74 19.03
C GLY A 275 -3.14 -18.21 19.32
N GLU A 276 -4.21 -18.78 18.81
CA GLU A 276 -4.46 -20.22 18.78
C GLU A 276 -4.78 -20.67 17.36
N ALA A 277 -4.35 -21.88 17.03
CA ALA A 277 -4.75 -22.54 15.81
C ALA A 277 -4.89 -24.04 16.06
N TRP A 278 -5.70 -24.68 15.24
CA TRP A 278 -5.89 -26.13 15.22
C TRP A 278 -6.01 -26.59 13.78
N GLY A 279 -5.74 -27.85 13.56
CA GLY A 279 -5.82 -28.39 12.22
C GLY A 279 -5.58 -29.88 12.14
N GLU A 280 -5.57 -30.34 10.90
CA GLU A 280 -5.40 -31.75 10.55
C GLU A 280 -4.48 -31.87 9.33
N ALA A 281 -3.68 -32.92 9.32
CA ALA A 281 -2.91 -33.35 8.16
C ALA A 281 -3.43 -34.75 7.76
N ASN A 282 -4.14 -34.78 6.64
CA ASN A 282 -4.76 -35.99 6.11
C ASN A 282 -4.04 -36.45 4.83
N VAL A 283 -3.81 -37.77 4.69
CA VAL A 283 -3.20 -38.35 3.49
C VAL A 283 -4.11 -38.09 2.29
N ARG A 284 -3.60 -37.44 1.26
CA ARG A 284 -4.28 -37.21 -0.02
C ARG A 284 -3.84 -38.21 -1.09
N ILE A 285 -2.53 -38.40 -1.20
CA ILE A 285 -1.89 -39.33 -2.12
C ILE A 285 -0.83 -40.12 -1.34
N GLY A 286 -0.81 -41.44 -1.46
CA GLY A 286 0.13 -42.33 -0.77
C GLY A 286 -0.55 -43.64 -0.29
N GLU A 287 0.17 -44.39 0.52
CA GLU A 287 -0.38 -45.61 1.12
C GLU A 287 -1.45 -45.28 2.17
N GLN A 288 -2.54 -46.05 2.19
CA GLN A 288 -3.68 -45.84 3.10
C GLN A 288 -3.33 -46.02 4.59
N ASP A 289 -2.23 -46.71 4.88
CA ASP A 289 -1.77 -46.99 6.24
C ASP A 289 -0.94 -45.83 6.85
N LEU A 290 -0.69 -44.77 6.08
CA LEU A 290 -0.01 -43.56 6.59
C LEU A 290 -0.91 -42.81 7.57
N PRO A 291 -0.39 -42.35 8.73
CA PRO A 291 -1.21 -41.76 9.77
C PRO A 291 -1.70 -40.35 9.37
N SER A 292 -2.99 -40.11 9.56
CA SER A 292 -3.52 -38.77 9.69
C SER A 292 -3.24 -38.24 11.10
N THR A 293 -2.96 -36.95 11.22
CA THR A 293 -2.66 -36.31 12.51
C THR A 293 -3.43 -35.02 12.67
N SER A 294 -3.92 -34.78 13.89
CA SER A 294 -4.45 -33.47 14.29
C SER A 294 -3.40 -32.73 15.15
N PHE A 295 -3.48 -31.44 15.20
CA PHE A 295 -2.58 -30.61 16.00
C PHE A 295 -3.31 -29.38 16.55
N ASN A 296 -2.83 -28.90 17.71
CA ASN A 296 -3.22 -27.65 18.32
C ASN A 296 -1.97 -26.80 18.52
N GLU A 297 -2.09 -25.51 18.28
CA GLU A 297 -1.02 -24.53 18.38
C GLU A 297 -1.50 -23.33 19.19
N GLY A 298 -1.05 -23.19 20.41
CA GLY A 298 -1.12 -21.94 21.16
C GLY A 298 0.24 -21.24 21.11
N PHE A 299 0.29 -19.97 20.76
CA PHE A 299 1.56 -19.29 20.54
C PHE A 299 1.55 -17.81 20.96
N TYR A 300 2.75 -17.32 21.28
CA TYR A 300 3.10 -15.90 21.31
C TYR A 300 4.03 -15.61 20.13
N ASP A 301 3.88 -14.44 19.51
CA ASP A 301 4.83 -14.06 18.46
C ASP A 301 5.27 -12.58 18.54
N ILE A 302 6.46 -12.34 18.02
CA ILE A 302 6.99 -11.01 17.73
C ILE A 302 7.27 -10.97 16.25
N LYS A 303 6.74 -9.95 15.58
CA LYS A 303 6.97 -9.71 14.16
C LYS A 303 7.48 -8.30 13.97
N TYR A 304 8.52 -8.16 13.18
CA TYR A 304 8.99 -6.88 12.66
C TYR A 304 8.91 -6.92 11.14
N SER A 305 8.37 -5.90 10.54
CA SER A 305 8.37 -5.72 9.10
C SER A 305 8.78 -4.28 8.75
N PHE A 306 9.56 -4.15 7.69
CA PHE A 306 9.97 -2.88 7.13
C PHE A 306 10.00 -3.00 5.62
N ASP A 307 9.22 -2.19 4.92
CA ASP A 307 9.14 -2.16 3.46
C ASP A 307 9.33 -0.72 2.96
N SER A 308 10.39 -0.50 2.22
CA SER A 308 10.74 0.75 1.56
C SER A 308 10.93 0.59 0.05
N LEU A 309 10.51 -0.55 -0.51
CA LEU A 309 10.60 -0.78 -1.95
C LEU A 309 9.73 0.22 -2.72
N ASP A 310 10.29 0.81 -3.77
CA ASP A 310 9.60 1.80 -4.60
C ASP A 310 8.53 1.18 -5.51
N ASN A 311 8.58 -0.13 -5.74
CA ASN A 311 7.60 -0.87 -6.53
C ASN A 311 7.50 -2.33 -6.07
N VAL A 312 6.28 -2.87 -6.01
CA VAL A 312 6.02 -4.25 -5.54
C VAL A 312 6.49 -5.31 -6.54
N TYR A 313 6.40 -5.03 -7.85
CA TYR A 313 6.67 -6.03 -8.90
C TYR A 313 8.09 -5.96 -9.44
N PHE A 314 8.58 -4.75 -9.71
CA PHE A 314 9.90 -4.46 -10.27
C PHE A 314 10.55 -3.33 -9.47
N PRO A 315 10.96 -3.59 -8.22
CA PRO A 315 11.58 -2.56 -7.40
C PRO A 315 12.94 -2.15 -7.95
N HIS A 316 13.21 -0.86 -7.95
CA HIS A 316 14.49 -0.29 -8.37
C HIS A 316 15.34 0.19 -7.19
N SER A 317 14.70 0.47 -6.07
CA SER A 317 15.34 0.94 -4.86
C SER A 317 14.57 0.50 -3.63
N GLY A 318 15.24 0.54 -2.47
CA GLY A 318 14.66 0.20 -1.19
C GLY A 318 14.96 -1.23 -0.76
N GLU A 319 14.31 -1.61 0.32
CA GLU A 319 14.46 -2.93 0.93
C GLU A 319 13.16 -3.37 1.61
N ASP A 320 12.94 -4.68 1.62
CA ASP A 320 11.89 -5.37 2.38
C ASP A 320 12.55 -6.29 3.40
N ILE A 321 12.25 -6.08 4.67
CA ILE A 321 12.81 -6.84 5.79
C ILE A 321 11.65 -7.39 6.61
N ALA A 322 11.68 -8.70 6.88
CA ALA A 322 10.74 -9.33 7.80
C ALA A 322 11.51 -10.21 8.79
N LEU A 323 11.19 -10.05 10.06
CA LEU A 323 11.66 -10.92 11.15
C LEU A 323 10.46 -11.40 11.94
N SER A 324 10.35 -12.68 12.16
CA SER A 324 9.35 -13.27 13.04
C SER A 324 9.98 -14.25 14.03
N VAL A 325 9.55 -14.17 15.28
CA VAL A 325 9.87 -15.13 16.32
C VAL A 325 8.56 -15.59 16.91
N ARG A 326 8.31 -16.90 16.92
CA ARG A 326 7.10 -17.48 17.48
C ARG A 326 7.46 -18.58 18.49
N GLN A 327 6.90 -18.47 19.67
CA GLN A 327 7.00 -19.46 20.74
C GLN A 327 5.66 -20.19 20.84
N PHE A 328 5.68 -21.50 20.62
CA PHE A 328 4.55 -22.38 20.86
C PHE A 328 4.63 -22.90 22.29
N GLU A 329 3.50 -22.89 23.01
CA GLU A 329 3.47 -23.13 24.44
C GLU A 329 2.24 -23.95 24.86
N PRO A 330 2.41 -25.14 25.48
CA PRO A 330 1.30 -25.96 25.96
C PRO A 330 0.37 -25.23 26.93
N GLY A 331 0.89 -24.31 27.72
CA GLY A 331 0.11 -23.53 28.67
C GLY A 331 -0.99 -22.66 28.04
N ILE A 332 -0.96 -22.45 26.73
CA ILE A 332 -1.96 -21.71 25.95
C ILE A 332 -2.48 -22.52 24.76
N GLY A 333 -2.51 -23.86 24.87
CA GLY A 333 -3.19 -24.74 23.93
C GLY A 333 -2.33 -25.37 22.85
N SER A 334 -0.99 -25.26 22.90
CA SER A 334 -0.14 -25.99 21.95
C SER A 334 0.10 -27.44 22.40
N ASP A 335 0.09 -28.38 21.46
CA ASP A 335 0.42 -29.78 21.75
C ASP A 335 1.91 -29.94 22.13
N GLU A 336 2.78 -29.17 21.54
CA GLU A 336 4.22 -29.21 21.79
C GLU A 336 4.79 -27.84 22.14
N ARG A 337 5.93 -27.83 22.83
CA ARG A 337 6.72 -26.63 23.11
C ARG A 337 7.89 -26.56 22.14
N TYR A 338 7.90 -25.52 21.31
CA TYR A 338 9.03 -25.22 20.42
C TYR A 338 9.05 -23.75 20.04
N ARG A 339 10.14 -23.29 19.46
CA ARG A 339 10.29 -21.93 18.97
C ARG A 339 10.71 -21.94 17.53
N GLN A 340 10.06 -21.09 16.73
CA GLN A 340 10.45 -20.82 15.36
C GLN A 340 10.89 -19.36 15.22
N TRP A 341 11.91 -19.13 14.43
CA TRP A 341 12.22 -17.80 13.96
C TRP A 341 12.55 -17.83 12.47
N GLU A 342 12.24 -16.75 11.81
CA GLU A 342 12.44 -16.57 10.38
C GLU A 342 12.87 -15.14 10.11
N PHE A 343 13.87 -14.98 9.29
CA PHE A 343 14.36 -13.70 8.77
C PHE A 343 14.28 -13.72 7.25
N LYS A 344 13.74 -12.65 6.65
CA LYS A 344 13.69 -12.40 5.21
C LYS A 344 14.24 -11.02 4.92
N LEU A 345 14.97 -10.91 3.83
CA LEU A 345 15.52 -9.67 3.31
C LEU A 345 15.45 -9.70 1.79
N ASP A 346 14.92 -8.65 1.19
CA ASP A 346 15.09 -8.33 -0.22
C ASP A 346 15.56 -6.90 -0.37
N LYS A 347 16.63 -6.68 -1.14
CA LYS A 347 17.20 -5.35 -1.38
C LYS A 347 17.36 -5.11 -2.87
N ALA A 348 16.77 -4.03 -3.36
CA ALA A 348 16.89 -3.57 -4.73
C ALA A 348 18.04 -2.57 -4.87
N LEU A 349 18.92 -2.82 -5.84
CA LEU A 349 20.08 -2.01 -6.17
C LEU A 349 20.10 -1.73 -7.67
N SER A 350 19.95 -0.47 -8.07
CA SER A 350 19.93 -0.08 -9.48
C SER A 350 21.11 0.80 -9.86
N SER A 351 21.60 0.61 -11.07
CA SER A 351 22.57 1.48 -11.72
C SER A 351 22.14 1.70 -13.17
N GLY A 352 21.64 2.90 -13.47
CA GLY A 352 21.04 3.20 -14.77
C GLY A 352 19.82 2.31 -15.08
N PRO A 353 19.79 1.58 -16.20
CA PRO A 353 18.68 0.69 -16.56
C PRO A 353 18.71 -0.65 -15.83
N ASP A 354 19.82 -0.99 -15.21
CA ASP A 354 20.09 -2.31 -14.63
C ASP A 354 19.71 -2.35 -13.17
N THR A 355 19.06 -3.43 -12.73
CA THR A 355 18.64 -3.63 -11.32
C THR A 355 18.99 -5.04 -10.89
N TRP A 356 19.56 -5.14 -9.69
CA TRP A 356 19.77 -6.37 -8.97
C TRP A 356 18.87 -6.39 -7.73
N ILE A 357 18.19 -7.51 -7.50
CA ILE A 357 17.54 -7.79 -6.22
C ILE A 357 18.36 -8.88 -5.53
N LEU A 358 18.92 -8.54 -4.38
CA LEU A 358 19.59 -9.49 -3.51
C LEU A 358 18.62 -9.90 -2.41
N GLY A 359 18.30 -11.19 -2.36
CA GLY A 359 17.34 -11.75 -1.41
C GLY A 359 17.96 -12.79 -0.52
N GLY A 360 17.46 -12.88 0.71
CA GLY A 360 17.82 -13.89 1.68
C GLY A 360 16.65 -14.35 2.52
N ARG A 361 16.59 -15.63 2.85
CA ARG A 361 15.63 -16.21 3.77
C ARG A 361 16.38 -17.18 4.69
N TYR A 362 16.26 -16.99 5.99
CA TYR A 362 16.82 -17.88 6.98
C TYR A 362 15.77 -18.16 8.04
N GLY A 363 15.56 -19.43 8.35
CA GLY A 363 14.61 -19.86 9.36
C GLY A 363 15.09 -21.07 10.12
N ARG A 364 14.69 -21.17 11.38
CA ARG A 364 15.06 -22.28 12.24
C ARG A 364 13.95 -22.57 13.25
N THR A 365 13.64 -23.87 13.39
CA THR A 365 12.89 -24.41 14.52
C THR A 365 13.88 -24.85 15.58
N LEU A 366 13.79 -24.24 16.76
CA LEU A 366 14.56 -24.60 17.96
C LEU A 366 13.71 -25.56 18.77
N ASP A 367 14.38 -26.47 19.45
CA ASP A 367 13.77 -27.62 20.11
C ASP A 367 13.27 -28.66 19.10
N LYS A 368 13.21 -29.91 19.51
CA LYS A 368 12.71 -30.97 18.62
C LYS A 368 11.19 -30.94 18.64
N ALA A 369 10.60 -30.57 17.50
CA ALA A 369 9.17 -30.60 17.30
C ALA A 369 8.80 -31.65 16.27
N ASN A 370 7.78 -32.46 16.58
CA ASN A 370 7.28 -33.50 15.68
C ASN A 370 6.01 -33.09 14.95
N VAL A 371 5.59 -31.85 15.13
CA VAL A 371 4.40 -31.29 14.48
C VAL A 371 4.72 -30.95 13.02
N VAL A 372 3.84 -31.32 12.10
CA VAL A 372 4.00 -31.05 10.65
C VAL A 372 4.22 -29.57 10.34
N THR A 373 3.64 -28.67 11.13
CA THR A 373 3.76 -27.21 11.02
C THR A 373 5.10 -26.66 11.53
N SER A 374 5.95 -27.49 12.16
CA SER A 374 7.28 -27.08 12.64
C SER A 374 8.29 -26.94 11.50
N SER A 375 7.96 -27.33 10.29
CA SER A 375 8.84 -27.25 9.12
C SER A 375 8.57 -26.02 8.28
N PHE A 376 9.63 -25.46 7.70
CA PHE A 376 9.59 -24.47 6.64
C PHE A 376 9.49 -25.16 5.29
N LEU A 377 8.86 -24.49 4.34
CA LEU A 377 8.67 -25.00 2.98
C LEU A 377 9.49 -24.15 2.00
N LEU A 378 10.08 -24.80 1.01
CA LEU A 378 10.85 -24.24 -0.09
C LEU A 378 10.44 -24.85 -1.42
N GLY A 379 10.57 -24.06 -2.47
CA GLY A 379 10.29 -24.43 -3.86
C GLY A 379 9.57 -23.32 -4.60
N GLY A 380 9.48 -23.46 -5.93
CA GLY A 380 8.79 -22.52 -6.79
C GLY A 380 9.69 -21.44 -7.38
N ALA A 381 9.15 -20.70 -8.35
CA ALA A 381 9.85 -19.83 -9.28
C ALA A 381 10.68 -18.70 -8.64
N ARG A 382 10.28 -18.22 -7.46
CA ARG A 382 10.98 -17.13 -6.75
C ARG A 382 11.89 -17.60 -5.63
N GLN A 383 11.97 -18.89 -5.39
CA GLN A 383 12.84 -19.51 -4.39
C GLN A 383 13.81 -20.47 -5.05
N LEU A 384 13.37 -21.71 -5.32
CA LEU A 384 14.14 -22.75 -6.02
C LEU A 384 13.37 -23.15 -7.28
N SER A 385 13.67 -22.49 -8.40
CA SER A 385 12.91 -22.61 -9.65
C SER A 385 12.96 -24.00 -10.31
N GLY A 386 13.87 -24.88 -9.87
CA GLY A 386 13.93 -26.27 -10.32
C GLY A 386 13.00 -27.23 -9.57
N PHE A 387 12.34 -26.74 -8.52
CA PHE A 387 11.44 -27.53 -7.68
C PHE A 387 10.02 -26.96 -7.75
N ARG A 388 9.02 -27.84 -7.58
CA ARG A 388 7.63 -27.41 -7.40
C ARG A 388 7.50 -26.48 -6.18
N GLU A 389 6.44 -25.69 -6.14
CA GLU A 389 6.18 -24.82 -5.00
C GLU A 389 5.99 -25.66 -3.74
N ASP A 390 6.70 -25.29 -2.66
CA ASP A 390 6.70 -25.96 -1.37
C ASP A 390 7.11 -27.45 -1.37
N ALA A 391 7.84 -27.92 -2.40
CA ALA A 391 8.25 -29.31 -2.56
C ALA A 391 9.35 -29.76 -1.58
N ILE A 392 10.02 -28.85 -0.91
CA ILE A 392 11.07 -29.18 0.06
C ILE A 392 10.64 -28.67 1.43
N SER A 393 10.70 -29.53 2.43
CA SER A 393 10.37 -29.18 3.80
C SER A 393 11.55 -29.44 4.75
N GLY A 394 11.65 -28.63 5.81
CA GLY A 394 12.68 -28.82 6.83
C GLY A 394 12.56 -27.84 7.99
N GLN A 395 13.07 -28.24 9.16
CA GLN A 395 13.06 -27.38 10.35
C GLN A 395 14.14 -26.29 10.32
N ASN A 396 15.05 -26.36 9.37
CA ASN A 396 16.06 -25.31 9.13
C ASN A 396 16.07 -24.95 7.65
N ILE A 397 16.09 -23.67 7.37
CA ILE A 397 16.08 -23.15 6.01
C ILE A 397 17.14 -22.06 5.88
N SER A 398 17.88 -22.10 4.78
CA SER A 398 18.78 -21.02 4.37
C SER A 398 18.72 -20.91 2.85
N LEU A 399 18.32 -19.76 2.35
CA LEU A 399 18.21 -19.46 0.93
C LEU A 399 18.83 -18.08 0.68
N MET A 400 19.67 -18.03 -0.36
CA MET A 400 20.13 -16.77 -0.94
C MET A 400 19.76 -16.74 -2.40
N ARG A 401 19.36 -15.58 -2.90
CA ARG A 401 19.01 -15.39 -4.30
C ARG A 401 19.55 -14.06 -4.83
N ALA A 402 19.82 -14.02 -6.12
CA ALA A 402 20.09 -12.81 -6.87
C ALA A 402 19.24 -12.82 -8.12
N VAL A 403 18.47 -11.76 -8.31
CA VAL A 403 17.63 -11.57 -9.50
C VAL A 403 18.13 -10.34 -10.22
N TYR A 404 18.40 -10.48 -11.51
CA TYR A 404 18.80 -9.38 -12.37
C TYR A 404 17.71 -9.11 -13.39
N TYR A 405 17.42 -7.84 -13.61
CA TYR A 405 16.61 -7.39 -14.74
C TYR A 405 17.09 -6.04 -15.26
N ARG A 406 16.82 -5.81 -16.55
CA ARG A 406 17.18 -4.58 -17.23
C ARG A 406 15.94 -3.93 -17.82
N ARG A 407 15.79 -2.63 -17.60
CA ARG A 407 14.77 -1.84 -18.25
C ARG A 407 15.14 -1.64 -19.72
N LEU A 408 14.26 -2.11 -20.61
CA LEU A 408 14.49 -2.04 -22.06
C LEU A 408 14.01 -0.73 -22.68
N THR A 409 13.05 -0.05 -22.04
CA THR A 409 12.50 1.22 -22.53
C THR A 409 12.79 2.34 -21.54
N PRO A 410 13.09 3.58 -22.00
CA PRO A 410 13.14 4.74 -21.11
C PRO A 410 11.81 4.91 -20.39
N ARG A 411 11.83 5.48 -19.16
CA ARG A 411 10.58 5.90 -18.52
C ARG A 411 9.92 6.96 -19.42
N SER A 412 8.76 6.64 -19.98
CA SER A 412 7.80 7.66 -20.37
C SER A 412 7.05 8.06 -19.10
N TYR A 413 7.34 9.24 -18.58
CA TYR A 413 6.55 9.87 -17.52
C TYR A 413 5.28 10.44 -18.11
#